data_44d03881c1ee30bd754ecd13bd1d43be
#
_entry.id   44d03881c1ee30bd754ecd13bd1d43be
#
_cell.length_a   1.000
_cell.length_b   1.000
_cell.length_c   1.000
_cell.angle_alpha   90.00
_cell.angle_beta   90.00
_cell.angle_gamma   90.00
#
_symmetry.space_group_name_H-M   'P 1'
#
loop_
_entity.id
_entity.type
_entity.pdbx_description
1 polymer ?
#
loop_
_entity_poly.entity_id
_entity_poly.type
_entity_poly.pdbx_seq_one_letter_code
_entity_poly.pdbx_strand_id
1 'polypeptide(L)'
;MSMLNHFFDYKPEVLALDEKALELCQPYFKQMEDIRDYNQLKMLKAFADTQMSSTDMLGTTGYGLWDTGRAKLEQIFAEVMGAEDALVRSQFQSGTHTLAVALFGLLRAGDTLLAATGRPYDTLEGVIGLDGKGKGTGTLMDYGIKYDEAPLKADFTPDYELIAQKAPGAKVCHIQRSRGYLQRNAFDLDTIRKVADTARAANPDIIIFVDNCYGEFTQKEEPCQAGADLVVGSLIKNPGGGIAPTGGYIAGRKDLVELCAYRLNAPGLGKELGCTLETPRDMYLGFYYAPGVVCEAIKTAIYAPVSYTHLRAHETRG
;
A
#
# COMPACT_ATOMS: atom_id res chain seq x y z
N MET A 1 37.53 -15.79 3.13
CA MET A 1 37.70 -14.91 1.95
C MET A 1 36.28 -14.56 1.48
N SER A 2 35.91 -13.29 1.49
CA SER A 2 34.58 -12.87 1.07
C SER A 2 34.29 -13.32 -0.36
N MET A 3 33.08 -13.76 -0.66
CA MET A 3 32.63 -14.12 -2.01
C MET A 3 32.82 -12.94 -2.98
N LEU A 4 32.74 -11.71 -2.49
CA LEU A 4 32.94 -10.49 -3.27
C LEU A 4 34.34 -10.42 -3.89
N ASN A 5 35.39 -10.90 -3.19
CA ASN A 5 36.75 -10.90 -3.70
C ASN A 5 36.99 -11.88 -4.88
N HIS A 6 36.04 -12.78 -5.10
CA HIS A 6 36.10 -13.66 -6.26
C HIS A 6 35.75 -12.92 -7.58
N PHE A 7 34.93 -11.88 -7.47
CA PHE A 7 34.40 -11.17 -8.64
C PHE A 7 34.91 -9.72 -8.76
N PHE A 8 35.32 -9.11 -7.63
CA PHE A 8 35.69 -7.70 -7.57
C PHE A 8 36.93 -7.54 -6.71
N ASP A 9 37.80 -6.60 -7.11
CA ASP A 9 39.03 -6.24 -6.39
C ASP A 9 38.75 -5.11 -5.40
N TYR A 10 38.19 -5.45 -4.25
CA TYR A 10 37.96 -4.51 -3.16
C TYR A 10 39.15 -4.44 -2.20
N LYS A 11 39.40 -3.24 -1.65
CA LYS A 11 40.37 -3.07 -0.57
C LYS A 11 39.99 -3.86 0.67
N PRO A 12 40.95 -4.46 1.40
CA PRO A 12 40.66 -5.25 2.62
C PRO A 12 39.84 -4.48 3.67
N GLU A 13 40.05 -3.16 3.80
CA GLU A 13 39.32 -2.33 4.73
C GLU A 13 37.82 -2.23 4.40
N VAL A 14 37.48 -2.19 3.09
CA VAL A 14 36.07 -2.15 2.65
C VAL A 14 35.38 -3.48 2.97
N LEU A 15 36.07 -4.59 2.75
CA LEU A 15 35.52 -5.91 3.07
C LEU A 15 35.31 -6.12 4.57
N ALA A 16 36.24 -5.64 5.40
CA ALA A 16 36.10 -5.71 6.84
C ALA A 16 34.90 -4.86 7.34
N LEU A 17 34.65 -3.72 6.70
CA LEU A 17 33.47 -2.87 7.00
C LEU A 17 32.17 -3.53 6.56
N ASP A 18 32.16 -4.17 5.39
CA ASP A 18 31.02 -4.94 4.88
C ASP A 18 30.64 -6.09 5.83
N GLU A 19 31.64 -6.92 6.21
CA GLU A 19 31.45 -8.02 7.16
C GLU A 19 30.85 -7.54 8.48
N LYS A 20 31.39 -6.44 9.03
CA LYS A 20 30.87 -5.85 10.26
C LYS A 20 29.45 -5.28 10.13
N ALA A 21 29.16 -4.62 9.02
CA ALA A 21 27.83 -4.09 8.73
C ALA A 21 26.81 -5.24 8.59
N LEU A 22 27.17 -6.29 7.89
CA LEU A 22 26.33 -7.49 7.76
C LEU A 22 26.07 -8.17 9.10
N GLU A 23 27.09 -8.30 9.96
CA GLU A 23 26.92 -8.86 11.32
C GLU A 23 25.91 -8.05 12.14
N LEU A 24 25.99 -6.72 12.12
CA LEU A 24 25.05 -5.83 12.80
C LEU A 24 23.63 -5.89 12.24
N CYS A 25 23.48 -6.17 10.95
CA CYS A 25 22.19 -6.29 10.29
C CYS A 25 21.49 -7.64 10.52
N GLN A 26 22.22 -8.71 10.88
CA GLN A 26 21.69 -10.09 10.96
C GLN A 26 20.40 -10.21 11.79
N PRO A 27 20.26 -9.63 13.00
CA PRO A 27 19.02 -9.75 13.77
C PRO A 27 17.81 -9.17 13.03
N TYR A 28 18.00 -8.06 12.35
CA TYR A 28 16.95 -7.40 11.57
C TYR A 28 16.63 -8.17 10.29
N PHE A 29 17.65 -8.73 9.63
CA PHE A 29 17.46 -9.59 8.46
C PHE A 29 16.63 -10.82 8.82
N LYS A 30 16.93 -11.46 9.95
CA LYS A 30 16.17 -12.62 10.43
C LYS A 30 14.70 -12.26 10.69
N GLN A 31 14.44 -11.09 11.28
CA GLN A 31 13.07 -10.60 11.48
C GLN A 31 12.33 -10.40 10.13
N MET A 32 13.00 -9.83 9.14
CA MET A 32 12.39 -9.64 7.81
C MET A 32 12.15 -10.97 7.09
N GLU A 33 13.03 -11.93 7.25
CA GLU A 33 12.86 -13.29 6.72
C GLU A 33 11.67 -14.01 7.36
N ASP A 34 11.49 -13.89 8.67
CA ASP A 34 10.34 -14.46 9.37
C ASP A 34 9.00 -13.82 8.91
N ILE A 35 9.00 -12.52 8.61
CA ILE A 35 7.85 -11.82 8.02
C ILE A 35 7.61 -12.30 6.59
N ARG A 36 8.66 -12.40 5.78
CA ARG A 36 8.59 -12.94 4.41
C ARG A 36 7.99 -14.35 4.40
N ASP A 37 8.50 -15.24 5.22
CA ASP A 37 8.08 -16.64 5.25
C ASP A 37 6.62 -16.78 5.65
N TYR A 38 6.17 -16.00 6.64
CA TYR A 38 4.77 -15.92 7.02
C TYR A 38 3.88 -15.45 5.86
N ASN A 39 4.25 -14.34 5.20
CA ASN A 39 3.49 -13.80 4.08
C ASN A 39 3.53 -14.72 2.85
N GLN A 40 4.64 -15.42 2.61
CA GLN A 40 4.75 -16.39 1.52
C GLN A 40 3.85 -17.61 1.75
N LEU A 41 3.73 -18.10 2.99
CA LEU A 41 2.79 -19.17 3.33
C LEU A 41 1.34 -18.71 3.21
N LYS A 42 1.01 -17.50 3.67
CA LYS A 42 -0.30 -16.87 3.49
C LYS A 42 -0.67 -16.76 2.00
N MET A 43 0.29 -16.33 1.18
CA MET A 43 0.15 -16.25 -0.27
C MET A 43 -0.09 -17.62 -0.89
N LEU A 44 0.75 -18.61 -0.56
CA LEU A 44 0.62 -19.98 -1.08
C LEU A 44 -0.75 -20.58 -0.73
N LYS A 45 -1.22 -20.35 0.50
CA LYS A 45 -2.55 -20.78 0.94
C LYS A 45 -3.66 -20.18 0.08
N ALA A 46 -3.66 -18.88 -0.13
CA ALA A 46 -4.67 -18.18 -0.93
C ALA A 46 -4.71 -18.68 -2.38
N PHE A 47 -3.54 -18.93 -2.98
CA PHE A 47 -3.45 -19.53 -4.32
C PHE A 47 -4.00 -20.96 -4.37
N ALA A 48 -3.74 -21.76 -3.33
CA ALA A 48 -4.24 -23.14 -3.24
C ALA A 48 -5.77 -23.17 -3.02
N ASP A 49 -6.29 -22.36 -2.13
CA ASP A 49 -7.70 -22.32 -1.79
C ASP A 49 -8.56 -21.85 -2.98
N THR A 50 -8.07 -20.93 -3.80
CA THR A 50 -8.75 -20.50 -5.03
C THR A 50 -8.65 -21.52 -6.17
N GLN A 51 -7.92 -22.63 -5.99
CA GLN A 51 -7.72 -23.65 -7.03
C GLN A 51 -7.30 -23.03 -8.38
N MET A 52 -6.32 -22.13 -8.30
CA MET A 52 -5.78 -21.44 -9.46
C MET A 52 -5.20 -22.41 -10.48
N SER A 53 -5.43 -22.18 -11.75
CA SER A 53 -4.94 -22.98 -12.87
C SER A 53 -4.20 -22.12 -13.89
N SER A 54 -3.50 -22.76 -14.82
CA SER A 54 -2.81 -22.05 -15.90
C SER A 54 -3.76 -21.25 -16.82
N THR A 55 -5.02 -21.65 -16.92
CA THR A 55 -6.02 -20.95 -17.71
C THR A 55 -6.43 -19.61 -17.09
N ASP A 56 -6.33 -19.48 -15.77
CA ASP A 56 -6.62 -18.23 -15.06
C ASP A 56 -5.55 -17.14 -15.30
N MET A 57 -4.40 -17.54 -15.83
CA MET A 57 -3.34 -16.60 -16.26
C MET A 57 -3.54 -16.06 -17.68
N LEU A 58 -4.52 -16.56 -18.42
CA LEU A 58 -4.85 -16.08 -19.75
C LEU A 58 -5.67 -14.79 -19.63
N GLY A 59 -5.39 -13.84 -20.52
CA GLY A 59 -6.13 -12.59 -20.56
C GLY A 59 -7.42 -12.70 -21.38
N THR A 60 -8.25 -11.69 -21.21
CA THR A 60 -9.50 -11.51 -21.95
C THR A 60 -9.47 -10.22 -22.76
N THR A 61 -10.34 -10.13 -23.76
CA THR A 61 -10.54 -8.95 -24.61
C THR A 61 -12.01 -8.51 -24.60
N GLY A 62 -12.30 -7.38 -25.24
CA GLY A 62 -13.66 -6.84 -25.30
C GLY A 62 -14.17 -6.39 -23.93
N TYR A 63 -15.34 -6.82 -23.55
CA TYR A 63 -15.93 -6.46 -22.24
C TYR A 63 -15.30 -7.22 -21.07
N GLY A 64 -14.57 -8.31 -21.30
CA GLY A 64 -14.01 -9.13 -20.24
C GLY A 64 -15.05 -9.78 -19.34
N LEU A 65 -16.24 -10.07 -19.87
CA LEU A 65 -17.28 -10.82 -19.15
C LEU A 65 -16.79 -12.24 -18.86
N TRP A 66 -17.12 -12.75 -17.67
CA TRP A 66 -16.75 -14.11 -17.24
C TRP A 66 -15.23 -14.36 -17.14
N ASP A 67 -14.45 -13.32 -16.90
CA ASP A 67 -13.01 -13.43 -16.68
C ASP A 67 -12.75 -14.08 -15.32
N THR A 68 -12.57 -15.41 -15.33
CA THR A 68 -12.32 -16.21 -14.13
C THR A 68 -10.96 -15.90 -13.52
N GLY A 69 -9.95 -15.59 -14.34
CA GLY A 69 -8.62 -15.21 -13.88
C GLY A 69 -8.66 -13.91 -13.09
N ARG A 70 -9.37 -12.91 -13.60
CA ARG A 70 -9.59 -11.67 -12.86
C ARG A 70 -10.29 -11.91 -11.52
N ALA A 71 -11.39 -12.68 -11.53
CA ALA A 71 -12.15 -12.95 -10.32
C ALA A 71 -11.33 -13.68 -9.26
N LYS A 72 -10.53 -14.67 -9.64
CA LYS A 72 -9.63 -15.38 -8.72
C LYS A 72 -8.50 -14.52 -8.21
N LEU A 73 -7.92 -13.65 -9.06
CA LEU A 73 -6.88 -12.70 -8.61
C LEU A 73 -7.43 -11.77 -7.52
N GLU A 74 -8.66 -11.26 -7.70
CA GLU A 74 -9.33 -10.42 -6.69
C GLU A 74 -9.61 -11.20 -5.40
N GLN A 75 -10.03 -12.46 -5.52
CA GLN A 75 -10.24 -13.33 -4.35
C GLN A 75 -8.92 -13.58 -3.59
N ILE A 76 -7.81 -13.87 -4.29
CA ILE A 76 -6.49 -14.06 -3.68
C ILE A 76 -6.05 -12.76 -2.97
N PHE A 77 -6.23 -11.60 -3.61
CA PHE A 77 -5.93 -10.32 -2.98
C PHE A 77 -6.76 -10.09 -1.72
N ALA A 78 -8.07 -10.33 -1.77
CA ALA A 78 -8.94 -10.19 -0.61
C ALA A 78 -8.46 -11.07 0.56
N GLU A 79 -8.17 -12.34 0.32
CA GLU A 79 -7.69 -13.27 1.36
C GLU A 79 -6.34 -12.81 1.95
N VAL A 80 -5.37 -12.47 1.10
CA VAL A 80 -4.03 -12.04 1.54
C VAL A 80 -4.08 -10.74 2.32
N MET A 81 -4.93 -9.78 1.92
CA MET A 81 -5.11 -8.49 2.60
C MET A 81 -6.02 -8.56 3.83
N GLY A 82 -6.64 -9.72 4.11
CA GLY A 82 -7.59 -9.88 5.21
C GLY A 82 -8.87 -9.08 4.99
N ALA A 83 -9.31 -8.95 3.74
CA ALA A 83 -10.45 -8.18 3.30
C ALA A 83 -11.65 -9.06 2.92
N GLU A 84 -12.86 -8.50 2.88
CA GLU A 84 -14.06 -9.20 2.40
C GLU A 84 -14.08 -9.34 0.88
N ASP A 85 -13.55 -8.32 0.18
CA ASP A 85 -13.51 -8.26 -1.28
C ASP A 85 -12.32 -7.42 -1.75
N ALA A 86 -11.96 -7.55 -3.02
CA ALA A 86 -10.95 -6.71 -3.66
C ALA A 86 -11.32 -6.37 -5.10
N LEU A 87 -10.79 -5.24 -5.59
CA LEU A 87 -10.82 -4.79 -6.96
C LEU A 87 -9.37 -4.65 -7.44
N VAL A 88 -8.91 -5.54 -8.32
CA VAL A 88 -7.53 -5.58 -8.82
C VAL A 88 -7.55 -5.43 -10.33
N ARG A 89 -7.04 -4.30 -10.82
CA ARG A 89 -7.21 -3.93 -12.23
C ARG A 89 -5.93 -3.34 -12.84
N SER A 90 -5.62 -3.76 -14.04
CA SER A 90 -4.59 -3.12 -14.89
C SER A 90 -5.00 -1.71 -15.35
N GLN A 91 -6.30 -1.42 -15.38
CA GLN A 91 -6.86 -0.12 -15.74
C GLN A 91 -6.57 0.98 -14.70
N PHE A 92 -6.12 0.65 -13.51
CA PHE A 92 -5.54 1.64 -12.61
C PHE A 92 -4.17 2.07 -13.12
N GLN A 93 -4.06 3.29 -13.64
CA GLN A 93 -2.84 3.78 -14.29
C GLN A 93 -1.70 4.08 -13.29
N SER A 94 -2.05 4.32 -12.02
CA SER A 94 -1.09 4.66 -10.95
C SER A 94 -1.74 4.49 -9.58
N GLY A 95 -0.93 4.53 -8.51
CA GLY A 95 -1.45 4.59 -7.14
C GLY A 95 -2.35 5.81 -6.90
N THR A 96 -1.97 6.98 -7.43
CA THR A 96 -2.81 8.19 -7.36
C THR A 96 -4.15 8.00 -8.04
N HIS A 97 -4.19 7.34 -9.21
CA HIS A 97 -5.46 7.03 -9.88
C HIS A 97 -6.30 6.06 -9.04
N THR A 98 -5.69 5.04 -8.44
CA THR A 98 -6.40 4.10 -7.57
C THR A 98 -7.02 4.81 -6.36
N LEU A 99 -6.26 5.70 -5.70
CA LEU A 99 -6.73 6.53 -4.59
C LEU A 99 -7.87 7.46 -5.03
N ALA A 100 -7.73 8.11 -6.20
CA ALA A 100 -8.77 8.98 -6.75
C ALA A 100 -10.06 8.22 -7.01
N VAL A 101 -10.00 7.05 -7.66
CA VAL A 101 -11.18 6.20 -7.91
C VAL A 101 -11.85 5.82 -6.60
N ALA A 102 -11.09 5.41 -5.59
CA ALA A 102 -11.64 5.04 -4.28
C ALA A 102 -12.30 6.24 -3.58
N LEU A 103 -11.63 7.38 -3.48
CA LEU A 103 -12.18 8.56 -2.81
C LEU A 103 -13.43 9.10 -3.52
N PHE A 104 -13.43 9.20 -4.85
CA PHE A 104 -14.61 9.58 -5.62
C PHE A 104 -15.73 8.51 -5.58
N GLY A 105 -15.38 7.25 -5.34
CA GLY A 105 -16.34 6.17 -5.12
C GLY A 105 -17.10 6.33 -3.80
N LEU A 106 -16.40 6.74 -2.75
CA LEU A 106 -16.91 6.81 -1.38
C LEU A 106 -17.58 8.15 -1.03
N LEU A 107 -17.01 9.27 -1.52
CA LEU A 107 -17.40 10.62 -1.11
C LEU A 107 -18.45 11.23 -2.05
N ARG A 108 -19.34 12.04 -1.47
CA ARG A 108 -20.38 12.81 -2.17
C ARG A 108 -20.29 14.29 -1.76
N ALA A 109 -20.93 15.16 -2.52
CA ALA A 109 -21.00 16.59 -2.18
C ALA A 109 -21.53 16.79 -0.75
N GLY A 110 -20.80 17.58 0.03
CA GLY A 110 -21.08 17.83 1.45
C GLY A 110 -20.33 16.94 2.43
N ASP A 111 -19.87 15.75 2.01
CA ASP A 111 -19.03 14.86 2.83
C ASP A 111 -17.68 15.50 3.14
N THR A 112 -17.06 15.11 4.25
CA THR A 112 -15.74 15.55 4.67
C THR A 112 -14.73 14.38 4.63
N LEU A 113 -13.59 14.62 3.99
CA LEU A 113 -12.39 13.80 4.07
C LEU A 113 -11.51 14.32 5.19
N LEU A 114 -11.28 13.53 6.24
CA LEU A 114 -10.33 13.83 7.32
C LEU A 114 -9.00 13.12 7.06
N ALA A 115 -7.93 13.87 6.82
CA ALA A 115 -6.57 13.35 6.79
C ALA A 115 -6.04 13.20 8.23
N ALA A 116 -6.07 11.98 8.78
CA ALA A 116 -5.76 11.72 10.19
C ALA A 116 -4.26 11.62 10.50
N THR A 117 -3.42 11.56 9.48
CA THR A 117 -1.95 11.44 9.61
C THR A 117 -1.20 12.62 9.01
N GLY A 118 -1.82 13.80 9.11
CA GLY A 118 -1.31 15.03 8.51
C GLY A 118 -1.61 15.12 7.02
N ARG A 119 -1.09 16.17 6.41
CA ARG A 119 -1.31 16.48 5.00
C ARG A 119 -0.85 15.33 4.09
N PRO A 120 -1.67 14.88 3.12
CA PRO A 120 -1.30 13.83 2.18
C PRO A 120 -0.10 14.24 1.29
N TYR A 121 0.49 13.25 0.61
CA TYR A 121 1.56 13.53 -0.34
C TYR A 121 1.06 14.35 -1.56
N ASP A 122 2.00 14.99 -2.26
CA ASP A 122 1.76 16.04 -3.25
C ASP A 122 0.75 15.70 -4.36
N THR A 123 0.84 14.49 -4.96
CA THR A 123 -0.08 14.13 -6.04
C THR A 123 -1.51 13.87 -5.54
N LEU A 124 -1.68 13.45 -4.29
CA LEU A 124 -3.01 13.32 -3.69
C LEU A 124 -3.57 14.69 -3.28
N GLU A 125 -2.71 15.66 -2.91
CA GLU A 125 -3.14 17.05 -2.73
C GLU A 125 -3.83 17.59 -3.98
N GLY A 126 -3.29 17.29 -5.18
CA GLY A 126 -3.89 17.67 -6.45
C GLY A 126 -5.27 17.06 -6.67
N VAL A 127 -5.45 15.76 -6.34
CA VAL A 127 -6.75 15.07 -6.43
C VAL A 127 -7.78 15.71 -5.48
N ILE A 128 -7.37 16.09 -4.27
CA ILE A 128 -8.22 16.74 -3.29
C ILE A 128 -8.53 18.17 -3.72
N GLY A 129 -7.55 18.90 -4.27
CA GLY A 129 -7.66 20.30 -4.67
C GLY A 129 -6.96 21.28 -3.72
N LEU A 130 -5.97 20.79 -2.91
CA LEU A 130 -5.28 21.58 -1.90
C LEU A 130 -4.13 22.43 -2.46
N ASP A 131 -3.56 22.05 -3.60
CA ASP A 131 -2.42 22.72 -4.22
C ASP A 131 -2.79 24.03 -4.93
N GLY A 132 -4.08 24.32 -5.04
CA GLY A 132 -4.63 25.50 -5.73
C GLY A 132 -4.48 25.47 -7.27
N LYS A 133 -3.72 24.52 -7.81
CA LYS A 133 -3.50 24.37 -9.26
C LYS A 133 -4.61 23.57 -9.94
N GLY A 134 -5.30 22.73 -9.18
CA GLY A 134 -6.35 21.84 -9.67
C GLY A 134 -7.74 22.46 -9.71
N LYS A 135 -7.94 23.72 -9.30
CA LYS A 135 -9.27 24.35 -9.26
C LYS A 135 -9.92 24.35 -10.65
N GLY A 136 -11.12 23.79 -10.75
CA GLY A 136 -11.87 23.65 -11.99
C GLY A 136 -11.44 22.50 -12.88
N THR A 137 -10.54 21.62 -12.42
CA THR A 137 -10.12 20.40 -13.16
C THR A 137 -10.86 19.14 -12.72
N GLY A 138 -11.81 19.26 -11.79
CA GLY A 138 -12.59 18.12 -11.29
C GLY A 138 -11.97 17.48 -10.06
N THR A 139 -11.40 18.27 -9.16
CA THR A 139 -10.91 17.83 -7.85
C THR A 139 -12.06 17.44 -6.92
N LEU A 140 -11.76 16.75 -5.81
CA LEU A 140 -12.78 16.46 -4.78
C LEU A 140 -13.48 17.73 -4.31
N MET A 141 -12.72 18.82 -4.08
CA MET A 141 -13.27 20.12 -3.65
C MET A 141 -14.14 20.76 -4.73
N ASP A 142 -13.83 20.61 -6.02
CA ASP A 142 -14.69 21.08 -7.12
C ASP A 142 -16.06 20.36 -7.13
N TYR A 143 -16.12 19.12 -6.65
CA TYR A 143 -17.37 18.36 -6.48
C TYR A 143 -18.03 18.57 -5.13
N GLY A 144 -17.58 19.56 -4.35
CA GLY A 144 -18.19 19.93 -3.08
C GLY A 144 -17.85 19.04 -1.91
N ILE A 145 -16.83 18.17 -2.02
CA ILE A 145 -16.27 17.43 -0.90
C ILE A 145 -15.41 18.39 -0.06
N LYS A 146 -15.56 18.31 1.25
CA LYS A 146 -14.80 19.11 2.22
C LYS A 146 -13.53 18.36 2.62
N TYR A 147 -12.48 19.11 2.93
CA TYR A 147 -11.24 18.58 3.47
C TYR A 147 -10.99 19.14 4.87
N ASP A 148 -10.54 18.27 5.76
CA ASP A 148 -9.99 18.63 7.07
C ASP A 148 -8.77 17.77 7.36
N GLU A 149 -7.89 18.20 8.26
CA GLU A 149 -6.70 17.43 8.63
C GLU A 149 -6.41 17.51 10.12
N ALA A 150 -5.87 16.42 10.66
CA ALA A 150 -5.21 16.36 11.95
C ALA A 150 -3.69 16.33 11.72
N PRO A 151 -2.99 17.48 11.84
CA PRO A 151 -1.55 17.52 11.73
C PRO A 151 -0.88 16.58 12.74
N LEU A 152 0.28 16.02 12.36
CA LEU A 152 1.07 15.23 13.28
C LEU A 152 1.63 16.12 14.40
N LYS A 153 1.86 15.52 15.58
CA LYS A 153 2.59 16.17 16.69
C LYS A 153 4.05 16.44 16.30
N ALA A 154 4.74 17.21 17.11
CA ALA A 154 6.15 17.58 16.87
C ALA A 154 7.10 16.37 16.80
N ASP A 155 6.72 15.25 17.43
CA ASP A 155 7.43 13.97 17.38
C ASP A 155 6.99 13.07 16.22
N PHE A 156 6.20 13.61 15.29
CA PHE A 156 5.61 12.92 14.15
C PHE A 156 4.62 11.79 14.49
N THR A 157 4.11 11.72 15.71
CA THR A 157 3.02 10.81 16.08
C THR A 157 1.65 11.41 15.70
N PRO A 158 0.62 10.57 15.42
CA PRO A 158 -0.74 11.07 15.21
C PRO A 158 -1.29 11.78 16.46
N ASP A 159 -2.01 12.87 16.24
CA ASP A 159 -2.71 13.58 17.30
C ASP A 159 -4.09 12.95 17.54
N TYR A 160 -4.15 11.95 18.40
CA TYR A 160 -5.36 11.19 18.69
C TYR A 160 -6.48 12.07 19.28
N GLU A 161 -6.16 13.10 20.06
CA GLU A 161 -7.16 14.01 20.62
C GLU A 161 -7.81 14.84 19.51
N LEU A 162 -7.00 15.36 18.61
CA LEU A 162 -7.50 16.13 17.46
C LEU A 162 -8.28 15.26 16.48
N ILE A 163 -7.84 14.00 16.25
CA ILE A 163 -8.59 13.02 15.46
C ILE A 163 -9.98 12.78 16.07
N ALA A 164 -10.05 12.53 17.38
CA ALA A 164 -11.32 12.33 18.07
C ALA A 164 -12.26 13.56 17.98
N GLN A 165 -11.71 14.76 18.02
CA GLN A 165 -12.50 16.00 17.88
C GLN A 165 -13.07 16.19 16.46
N LYS A 166 -12.33 15.77 15.42
CA LYS A 166 -12.67 15.99 14.01
C LYS A 166 -13.46 14.85 13.37
N ALA A 167 -13.31 13.65 13.88
CA ALA A 167 -13.98 12.45 13.34
C ALA A 167 -15.52 12.55 13.27
N PRO A 168 -16.26 13.18 14.21
CA PRO A 168 -17.70 13.30 14.13
C PRO A 168 -18.21 14.03 12.87
N GLY A 169 -17.40 14.93 12.30
CA GLY A 169 -17.74 15.67 11.07
C GLY A 169 -17.29 15.00 9.77
N ALA A 170 -16.60 13.87 9.86
CA ALA A 170 -15.96 13.24 8.72
C ALA A 170 -16.71 11.97 8.25
N LYS A 171 -16.76 11.78 6.93
CA LYS A 171 -17.24 10.55 6.29
C LYS A 171 -16.13 9.52 6.15
N VAL A 172 -14.92 9.97 5.79
CA VAL A 172 -13.74 9.15 5.56
C VAL A 172 -12.59 9.68 6.43
N CYS A 173 -11.97 8.78 7.18
CA CYS A 173 -10.72 8.97 7.90
C CYS A 173 -9.59 8.40 7.05
N HIS A 174 -8.81 9.26 6.40
CA HIS A 174 -7.69 8.87 5.55
C HIS A 174 -6.41 8.75 6.36
N ILE A 175 -5.74 7.62 6.22
CA ILE A 175 -4.44 7.31 6.83
C ILE A 175 -3.44 7.05 5.70
N GLN A 176 -2.40 7.87 5.61
CA GLN A 176 -1.26 7.59 4.75
C GLN A 176 -0.21 6.82 5.55
N ARG A 177 -0.04 5.52 5.25
CA ARG A 177 0.90 4.65 5.97
C ARG A 177 2.35 5.02 5.71
N SER A 178 2.71 5.25 4.45
CA SER A 178 4.06 5.64 4.07
C SER A 178 4.44 7.02 4.59
N ARG A 179 5.75 7.24 4.78
CA ARG A 179 6.24 8.56 5.19
C ARG A 179 6.12 9.64 4.10
N GLY A 180 5.86 9.24 2.84
CA GLY A 180 5.95 10.16 1.72
C GLY A 180 7.33 10.80 1.65
N TYR A 181 7.40 12.11 1.55
CA TYR A 181 8.65 12.89 1.55
C TYR A 181 9.01 13.46 2.94
N LEU A 182 8.22 13.15 3.98
CA LEU A 182 8.48 13.64 5.33
C LEU A 182 9.59 12.83 6.02
N GLN A 183 10.32 13.48 6.94
CA GLN A 183 11.33 12.82 7.77
C GLN A 183 10.71 12.15 9.00
N ARG A 184 9.73 11.29 8.79
CA ARG A 184 9.09 10.47 9.81
C ARG A 184 9.20 8.99 9.49
N ASN A 185 8.96 8.13 10.44
CA ASN A 185 8.80 6.71 10.17
C ASN A 185 7.48 6.44 9.43
N ALA A 186 7.43 5.36 8.65
CA ALA A 186 6.17 4.79 8.20
C ALA A 186 5.36 4.31 9.42
N PHE A 187 4.03 4.36 9.33
CA PHE A 187 3.19 3.89 10.42
C PHE A 187 3.06 2.37 10.38
N ASP A 188 3.24 1.76 11.54
CA ASP A 188 2.97 0.34 11.75
C ASP A 188 1.46 0.09 11.94
N LEU A 189 1.10 -1.20 12.01
CA LEU A 189 -0.30 -1.59 12.15
C LEU A 189 -0.89 -1.21 13.50
N ASP A 190 -0.08 -1.13 14.56
CA ASP A 190 -0.56 -0.71 15.89
C ASP A 190 -0.94 0.77 15.88
N THR A 191 -0.17 1.60 15.19
CA THR A 191 -0.50 3.01 14.97
C THR A 191 -1.79 3.16 14.15
N ILE A 192 -1.94 2.38 13.06
CA ILE A 192 -3.15 2.37 12.23
C ILE A 192 -4.35 1.95 13.06
N ARG A 193 -4.24 0.87 13.83
CA ARG A 193 -5.31 0.38 14.73
C ARG A 193 -5.74 1.46 15.72
N LYS A 194 -4.77 2.12 16.35
CA LYS A 194 -5.07 3.17 17.33
C LYS A 194 -5.76 4.38 16.69
N VAL A 195 -5.37 4.78 15.47
CA VAL A 195 -6.08 5.84 14.73
C VAL A 195 -7.51 5.40 14.41
N ALA A 196 -7.69 4.17 13.90
CA ALA A 196 -9.00 3.62 13.56
C ALA A 196 -9.94 3.55 14.77
N ASP A 197 -9.45 3.01 15.90
CA ASP A 197 -10.21 2.90 17.15
C ASP A 197 -10.60 4.29 17.69
N THR A 198 -9.66 5.25 17.64
CA THR A 198 -9.92 6.62 18.08
C THR A 198 -10.99 7.29 17.22
N ALA A 199 -10.91 7.17 15.90
CA ALA A 199 -11.89 7.76 14.99
C ALA A 199 -13.27 7.12 15.15
N ARG A 200 -13.34 5.77 15.25
CA ARG A 200 -14.60 5.04 15.43
C ARG A 200 -15.26 5.28 16.79
N ALA A 201 -14.47 5.43 17.84
CA ALA A 201 -15.01 5.78 19.15
C ALA A 201 -15.76 7.13 19.13
N ALA A 202 -15.32 8.07 18.29
CA ALA A 202 -15.95 9.39 18.13
C ALA A 202 -17.04 9.40 17.04
N ASN A 203 -16.94 8.55 16.02
CA ASN A 203 -17.90 8.40 14.93
C ASN A 203 -17.95 6.94 14.46
N PRO A 204 -18.91 6.13 14.91
CA PRO A 204 -19.02 4.72 14.55
C PRO A 204 -19.21 4.44 13.05
N ASP A 205 -19.73 5.40 12.29
CA ASP A 205 -20.02 5.27 10.87
C ASP A 205 -18.86 5.75 9.96
N ILE A 206 -17.76 6.20 10.55
CA ILE A 206 -16.61 6.70 9.79
C ILE A 206 -15.91 5.58 9.03
N ILE A 207 -15.61 5.80 7.78
CA ILE A 207 -14.88 4.85 6.93
C ILE A 207 -13.37 5.05 7.16
N ILE A 208 -12.68 4.01 7.64
CA ILE A 208 -11.24 4.01 7.80
C ILE A 208 -10.59 3.60 6.49
N PHE A 209 -9.96 4.56 5.84
CA PHE A 209 -9.35 4.45 4.53
C PHE A 209 -7.82 4.53 4.64
N VAL A 210 -7.10 3.49 4.21
CA VAL A 210 -5.64 3.44 4.30
C VAL A 210 -5.00 3.45 2.90
N ASP A 211 -4.18 4.46 2.62
CA ASP A 211 -3.16 4.40 1.57
C ASP A 211 -2.01 3.52 2.07
N ASN A 212 -1.96 2.28 1.57
CA ASN A 212 -1.01 1.26 1.98
C ASN A 212 0.26 1.22 1.11
N CYS A 213 0.40 2.13 0.16
CA CYS A 213 1.57 2.16 -0.72
C CYS A 213 2.88 2.05 0.06
N TYR A 214 3.73 1.09 -0.32
CA TYR A 214 4.99 0.68 0.33
C TYR A 214 4.83 0.00 1.71
N GLY A 215 3.60 -0.25 2.18
CA GLY A 215 3.34 -0.94 3.44
C GLY A 215 3.14 -2.44 3.29
N GLU A 216 2.75 -2.90 2.11
CA GLU A 216 2.39 -4.28 1.85
C GLU A 216 3.56 -5.23 2.14
N PHE A 217 3.30 -6.30 2.86
CA PHE A 217 4.25 -7.36 3.24
C PHE A 217 5.41 -6.90 4.14
N THR A 218 5.35 -5.68 4.70
CA THR A 218 6.35 -5.19 5.67
C THR A 218 6.09 -5.69 7.09
N GLN A 219 4.89 -6.22 7.34
CA GLN A 219 4.45 -6.88 8.57
C GLN A 219 3.70 -8.17 8.23
N LYS A 220 3.36 -9.00 9.21
CA LYS A 220 2.64 -10.27 9.01
C LYS A 220 1.19 -10.07 8.60
N GLU A 221 0.54 -9.05 9.17
CA GLU A 221 -0.82 -8.63 8.89
C GLU A 221 -0.84 -7.42 7.96
N GLU A 222 -2.03 -7.12 7.43
CA GLU A 222 -2.30 -5.97 6.58
C GLU A 222 -3.33 -5.03 7.23
N PRO A 223 -3.50 -3.77 6.78
CA PRO A 223 -4.33 -2.80 7.48
C PRO A 223 -5.80 -3.19 7.67
N CYS A 224 -6.39 -4.04 6.83
CA CYS A 224 -7.74 -4.55 7.06
C CYS A 224 -7.85 -5.29 8.41
N GLN A 225 -6.80 -6.03 8.80
CA GLN A 225 -6.73 -6.74 10.08
C GLN A 225 -6.42 -5.79 11.26
N ALA A 226 -6.00 -4.56 10.96
CA ALA A 226 -5.79 -3.49 11.93
C ALA A 226 -6.95 -2.47 11.98
N GLY A 227 -8.11 -2.82 11.41
CA GLY A 227 -9.30 -2.01 11.50
C GLY A 227 -9.56 -1.08 10.31
N ALA A 228 -8.83 -1.17 9.21
CA ALA A 228 -9.16 -0.45 7.98
C ALA A 228 -10.42 -1.05 7.33
N ASP A 229 -11.33 -0.20 6.88
CA ASP A 229 -12.50 -0.59 6.07
C ASP A 229 -12.13 -0.71 4.59
N LEU A 230 -11.17 0.09 4.13
CA LEU A 230 -10.67 0.07 2.76
C LEU A 230 -9.17 0.35 2.73
N VAL A 231 -8.47 -0.46 1.98
CA VAL A 231 -7.02 -0.38 1.75
C VAL A 231 -6.75 -0.23 0.27
N VAL A 232 -5.89 0.71 -0.09
CA VAL A 232 -5.59 1.07 -1.48
C VAL A 232 -4.09 1.05 -1.72
N GLY A 233 -3.68 0.54 -2.88
CA GLY A 233 -2.28 0.53 -3.26
C GLY A 233 -2.06 0.38 -4.78
N SER A 234 -0.80 0.26 -5.15
CA SER A 234 -0.34 0.22 -6.54
C SER A 234 0.43 -1.05 -6.84
N LEU A 235 0.14 -1.70 -7.97
CA LEU A 235 0.85 -2.90 -8.40
C LEU A 235 2.25 -2.61 -8.97
N ILE A 236 2.57 -1.37 -9.30
CA ILE A 236 3.95 -1.01 -9.67
C ILE A 236 4.87 -0.82 -8.45
N LYS A 237 4.34 -1.09 -7.24
CA LYS A 237 5.05 -1.04 -5.95
C LYS A 237 5.14 -2.44 -5.35
N ASN A 238 5.14 -2.53 -4.01
CA ASN A 238 5.32 -3.78 -3.27
C ASN A 238 4.50 -4.96 -3.82
N PRO A 239 3.16 -4.87 -3.97
CA PRO A 239 2.36 -6.05 -4.30
C PRO A 239 2.55 -6.55 -5.74
N GLY A 240 3.15 -5.76 -6.60
CA GLY A 240 3.48 -6.21 -7.96
C GLY A 240 4.83 -6.89 -8.09
N GLY A 241 5.63 -6.99 -7.00
CA GLY A 241 6.88 -7.75 -6.96
C GLY A 241 7.91 -7.38 -8.03
N GLY A 242 7.85 -6.14 -8.56
CA GLY A 242 8.72 -5.71 -9.66
C GLY A 242 8.39 -6.35 -11.02
N ILE A 243 7.31 -7.12 -11.13
CA ILE A 243 6.90 -7.87 -12.34
C ILE A 243 5.64 -7.26 -12.96
N ALA A 244 4.64 -6.91 -12.15
CA ALA A 244 3.40 -6.32 -12.66
C ALA A 244 3.68 -5.01 -13.42
N PRO A 245 3.27 -4.88 -14.69
CA PRO A 245 3.66 -3.74 -15.54
C PRO A 245 2.88 -2.47 -15.23
N THR A 246 1.71 -2.60 -14.61
CA THR A 246 0.77 -1.52 -14.31
C THR A 246 -0.26 -2.00 -13.30
N GLY A 247 -1.16 -1.12 -12.89
CA GLY A 247 -2.34 -1.49 -12.12
C GLY A 247 -2.30 -1.03 -10.67
N GLY A 248 -3.40 -1.32 -10.01
CA GLY A 248 -3.61 -1.03 -8.60
C GLY A 248 -4.62 -1.99 -7.98
N TYR A 249 -4.78 -1.88 -6.68
CA TYR A 249 -5.76 -2.64 -5.93
C TYR A 249 -6.50 -1.78 -4.92
N ILE A 250 -7.75 -2.15 -4.68
CA ILE A 250 -8.60 -1.67 -3.60
C ILE A 250 -9.12 -2.92 -2.91
N ALA A 251 -8.90 -3.05 -1.60
CA ALA A 251 -9.35 -4.21 -0.83
C ALA A 251 -9.99 -3.75 0.48
N GLY A 252 -11.04 -4.42 0.93
CA GLY A 252 -11.73 -4.06 2.16
C GLY A 252 -13.15 -4.60 2.22
N ARG A 253 -14.04 -3.85 2.84
CA ARG A 253 -15.46 -4.17 2.92
C ARG A 253 -16.08 -4.26 1.53
N LYS A 254 -16.87 -5.28 1.30
CA LYS A 254 -17.48 -5.59 0.01
C LYS A 254 -18.34 -4.45 -0.54
N ASP A 255 -19.15 -3.82 0.32
CA ASP A 255 -20.01 -2.68 -0.07
C ASP A 255 -19.19 -1.48 -0.56
N LEU A 256 -18.03 -1.21 0.05
CA LEU A 256 -17.15 -0.11 -0.34
C LEU A 256 -16.36 -0.43 -1.62
N VAL A 257 -15.90 -1.68 -1.77
CA VAL A 257 -15.21 -2.14 -2.99
C VAL A 257 -16.16 -2.05 -4.19
N GLU A 258 -17.43 -2.38 -4.02
CA GLU A 258 -18.45 -2.25 -5.07
C GLU A 258 -18.65 -0.79 -5.51
N LEU A 259 -18.73 0.16 -4.57
CA LEU A 259 -18.80 1.59 -4.89
C LEU A 259 -17.58 2.06 -5.72
N CYS A 260 -16.38 1.56 -5.37
CA CYS A 260 -15.17 1.84 -6.13
C CYS A 260 -15.21 1.23 -7.54
N ALA A 261 -15.78 0.04 -7.69
CA ALA A 261 -15.94 -0.61 -9.00
C ALA A 261 -16.91 0.18 -9.90
N TYR A 262 -18.03 0.69 -9.36
CA TYR A 262 -18.90 1.59 -10.10
C TYR A 262 -18.20 2.89 -10.51
N ARG A 263 -17.28 3.40 -9.69
CA ARG A 263 -16.51 4.59 -10.04
C ARG A 263 -15.45 4.32 -11.10
N LEU A 264 -14.80 3.14 -11.06
CA LEU A 264 -13.80 2.77 -12.04
C LEU A 264 -14.42 2.53 -13.42
N ASN A 265 -15.53 1.81 -13.47
CA ASN A 265 -16.25 1.50 -14.70
C ASN A 265 -17.37 2.53 -14.94
N ALA A 266 -18.58 2.16 -14.53
CA ALA A 266 -19.75 3.02 -14.56
C ALA A 266 -20.78 2.51 -13.54
N PRO A 267 -21.64 3.39 -12.98
CA PRO A 267 -22.78 2.97 -12.18
C PRO A 267 -23.62 1.91 -12.91
N GLY A 268 -23.92 0.82 -12.23
CA GLY A 268 -24.68 -0.31 -12.76
C GLY A 268 -23.85 -1.40 -13.47
N LEU A 269 -22.59 -1.17 -13.78
CA LEU A 269 -21.72 -2.18 -14.41
C LEU A 269 -20.78 -2.88 -13.39
N GLY A 270 -20.24 -2.13 -12.43
CA GLY A 270 -19.47 -2.68 -11.31
C GLY A 270 -18.27 -3.51 -11.74
N LYS A 271 -18.04 -4.62 -11.02
CA LYS A 271 -16.88 -5.51 -11.19
C LYS A 271 -16.95 -6.42 -12.42
N GLU A 272 -18.13 -6.59 -13.04
CA GLU A 272 -18.35 -7.58 -14.08
C GLU A 272 -17.63 -7.26 -15.40
N LEU A 273 -17.25 -6.01 -15.61
CA LEU A 273 -16.58 -5.55 -16.82
C LEU A 273 -15.12 -5.21 -16.57
N GLY A 274 -14.36 -5.22 -17.66
CA GLY A 274 -12.95 -4.87 -17.72
C GLY A 274 -12.10 -6.04 -18.16
N CYS A 275 -11.69 -6.01 -19.43
CA CYS A 275 -10.79 -7.03 -19.98
C CYS A 275 -9.40 -6.91 -19.34
N THR A 276 -8.72 -8.04 -19.19
CA THR A 276 -7.39 -8.10 -18.54
C THR A 276 -6.24 -8.06 -19.56
N LEU A 277 -6.55 -8.20 -20.84
CA LEU A 277 -5.55 -8.28 -21.91
C LEU A 277 -4.50 -9.37 -21.59
N GLU A 278 -3.23 -9.07 -21.75
CA GLU A 278 -2.13 -10.01 -21.49
C GLU A 278 -1.50 -9.82 -20.08
N THR A 279 -2.18 -9.07 -19.18
CA THR A 279 -1.61 -8.72 -17.87
C THR A 279 -1.78 -9.77 -16.74
N PRO A 280 -2.75 -10.70 -16.76
CA PRO A 280 -3.01 -11.56 -15.60
C PRO A 280 -1.80 -12.35 -15.13
N ARG A 281 -1.03 -12.94 -16.04
CA ARG A 281 0.15 -13.74 -15.69
C ARG A 281 1.15 -12.94 -14.87
N ASP A 282 1.46 -11.73 -15.30
CA ASP A 282 2.43 -10.87 -14.61
C ASP A 282 1.90 -10.35 -13.28
N MET A 283 0.60 -10.06 -13.19
CA MET A 283 -0.05 -9.69 -11.95
C MET A 283 -0.01 -10.83 -10.92
N TYR A 284 -0.33 -12.05 -11.32
CA TYR A 284 -0.25 -13.24 -10.47
C TYR A 284 1.17 -13.51 -10.00
N LEU A 285 2.14 -13.55 -10.92
CA LEU A 285 3.53 -13.81 -10.59
C LEU A 285 4.10 -12.70 -9.71
N GLY A 286 3.82 -11.44 -10.03
CA GLY A 286 4.26 -10.30 -9.25
C GLY A 286 3.76 -10.38 -7.82
N PHE A 287 2.47 -10.65 -7.64
CA PHE A 287 1.89 -10.77 -6.30
C PHE A 287 2.46 -11.97 -5.54
N TYR A 288 2.61 -13.12 -6.20
CA TYR A 288 3.18 -14.31 -5.58
C TYR A 288 4.60 -14.11 -5.06
N TYR A 289 5.46 -13.41 -5.82
CA TYR A 289 6.84 -13.15 -5.43
C TYR A 289 7.04 -11.92 -4.53
N ALA A 290 6.01 -11.08 -4.40
CA ALA A 290 6.08 -9.82 -3.67
C ALA A 290 6.67 -9.93 -2.24
N PRO A 291 6.31 -10.93 -1.38
CA PRO A 291 6.90 -11.05 -0.06
C PRO A 291 8.43 -11.18 -0.07
N GLY A 292 8.98 -11.95 -1.02
CA GLY A 292 10.42 -12.12 -1.20
C GLY A 292 11.09 -10.82 -1.66
N VAL A 293 10.52 -10.17 -2.67
CA VAL A 293 11.05 -8.90 -3.22
C VAL A 293 11.04 -7.79 -2.17
N VAL A 294 9.97 -7.67 -1.41
CA VAL A 294 9.85 -6.67 -0.33
C VAL A 294 10.86 -6.94 0.79
N CYS A 295 11.05 -8.21 1.18
CA CYS A 295 12.05 -8.59 2.18
C CYS A 295 13.46 -8.13 1.76
N GLU A 296 13.88 -8.43 0.54
CA GLU A 296 15.21 -8.06 0.05
C GLU A 296 15.38 -6.54 -0.10
N ALA A 297 14.33 -5.82 -0.51
CA ALA A 297 14.34 -4.37 -0.58
C ALA A 297 14.52 -3.75 0.83
N ILE A 298 13.82 -4.27 1.84
CA ILE A 298 13.96 -3.79 3.23
C ILE A 298 15.35 -4.14 3.79
N LYS A 299 15.85 -5.36 3.55
CA LYS A 299 17.21 -5.75 3.96
C LYS A 299 18.26 -4.79 3.37
N THR A 300 18.12 -4.43 2.10
CA THR A 300 18.98 -3.43 1.46
C THR A 300 18.86 -2.06 2.13
N ALA A 301 17.64 -1.62 2.46
CA ALA A 301 17.40 -0.36 3.15
C ALA A 301 17.93 -0.34 4.60
N ILE A 302 17.99 -1.50 5.27
CA ILE A 302 18.61 -1.65 6.61
C ILE A 302 20.14 -1.60 6.48
N TYR A 303 20.70 -2.32 5.51
CA TYR A 303 22.15 -2.42 5.31
C TYR A 303 22.79 -1.08 4.95
N ALA A 304 22.19 -0.32 4.02
CA ALA A 304 22.79 0.90 3.48
C ALA A 304 23.14 1.96 4.55
N PRO A 305 22.25 2.36 5.49
CA PRO A 305 22.61 3.32 6.52
C PRO A 305 23.60 2.77 7.56
N VAL A 306 23.57 1.46 7.86
CA VAL A 306 24.52 0.83 8.79
C VAL A 306 25.93 0.86 8.21
N SER A 307 26.12 0.43 6.97
CA SER A 307 27.41 0.49 6.27
C SER A 307 27.92 1.91 6.14
N TYR A 308 27.06 2.87 5.76
CA TYR A 308 27.44 4.27 5.60
C TYR A 308 27.84 4.94 6.92
N THR A 309 27.15 4.65 8.01
CA THR A 309 27.49 5.19 9.35
C THR A 309 28.85 4.69 9.81
N HIS A 310 29.19 3.42 9.55
CA HIS A 310 30.49 2.87 9.89
C HIS A 310 31.63 3.40 9.00
N LEU A 311 31.37 3.63 7.71
CA LEU A 311 32.33 4.28 6.81
C LEU A 311 32.70 5.69 7.29
N ARG A 312 31.70 6.53 7.63
CA ARG A 312 31.95 7.89 8.15
C ARG A 312 32.71 7.91 9.48
N ALA A 313 32.48 6.94 10.36
CA ALA A 313 33.19 6.85 11.62
C ALA A 313 34.70 6.60 11.45
N HIS A 314 35.12 6.06 10.29
CA HIS A 314 36.53 5.88 9.95
C HIS A 314 37.15 7.13 9.29
N GLU A 315 36.38 7.88 8.48
CA GLU A 315 36.86 9.11 7.84
C GLU A 315 37.14 10.26 8.86
N THR A 316 36.43 10.28 9.99
CA THR A 316 36.59 11.31 11.04
C THR A 316 37.69 11.01 12.06
N ARG A 317 38.41 9.88 11.93
CA ARG A 317 39.52 9.46 12.80
C ARG A 317 40.91 9.50 12.14
N GLY A 318 40.98 10.06 10.94
CA GLY A 318 42.24 10.30 10.19
C GLY A 318 42.73 11.73 10.32
#